data_fdbe9979a76259fd150a4703bb16256b
#
_entry.id   fdbe9979a76259fd150a4703bb16256b
#
_cell.length_a   1.000
_cell.length_b   1.000
_cell.length_c   1.000
_cell.angle_alpha   90.00
_cell.angle_beta   90.00
_cell.angle_gamma   90.00
#
_symmetry.space_group_name_H-M   'P 1'
#
loop_
_entity.id
_entity.type
_entity.pdbx_description
1 polymer ?
#
loop_
_entity_poly.entity_id
_entity_poly.type
_entity_poly.pdbx_seq_one_letter_code
_entity_poly.pdbx_strand_id
1 'polypeptide(L)'
;MQTTVKKLVSKKYIFYLVFLCSVIYFVSYITRINYSAVLVEIMKSEGFAKTEASVPLTGLFIVYGAGQLISGVLGDRFSPEKIIFSGLLLTSAMNILLPLCSSTYVMTVVWSINGFAQALMWPPLVKIMAKYLTKDNYEKNIAFVIFGSSLGTIFVYAVSPVVLSVSGWKTVFFGAAGVALCVAVIWILSIFRIEKNAEETEIFIPVAEKNTRPGDKISFTKAALILLSLIMAANIFQGLLRDGITTWMPTYMADTFGFGSSGAILTGVALPLSSAAVSFFTAAIYRKVLKNEAKCTTLFFSICTVCCLVLCLAGNTSPVISTVMLMMASAATHAVNFMYTSISVAKFERFNRTSFVTGSINSSVYIGSAVSTYGIAAITTRFGWSGTMITWLICSFIGLLLCVAAIGAFKKDI
;
A
#
# COMPACT_ATOMS: atom_id res chain seq x y z
N MET A 1 2.39 -36.31 2.48
CA MET A 1 3.85 -36.50 2.54
C MET A 1 4.34 -35.73 3.75
N GLN A 2 4.97 -36.38 4.72
CA GLN A 2 5.64 -35.66 5.82
C GLN A 2 6.92 -35.04 5.27
N THR A 3 7.08 -33.76 5.45
CA THR A 3 8.27 -33.03 5.03
C THR A 3 8.80 -32.28 6.26
N THR A 4 10.07 -32.45 6.54
CA THR A 4 10.75 -31.74 7.64
C THR A 4 11.10 -30.33 7.17
N VAL A 5 10.61 -29.33 7.87
CA VAL A 5 10.89 -27.92 7.63
C VAL A 5 11.33 -27.22 8.91
N LYS A 6 12.17 -26.21 8.78
CA LYS A 6 12.62 -25.42 9.94
C LYS A 6 11.57 -24.37 10.32
N LYS A 7 11.04 -24.45 11.54
CA LYS A 7 10.05 -23.51 12.09
C LYS A 7 10.48 -22.98 13.46
N LEU A 8 10.02 -21.80 13.80
CA LEU A 8 10.20 -21.26 15.14
C LEU A 8 9.13 -21.84 16.06
N VAL A 9 9.56 -22.52 17.12
CA VAL A 9 8.71 -23.10 18.17
C VAL A 9 8.62 -22.18 19.36
N SER A 10 9.74 -21.54 19.73
CA SER A 10 9.81 -20.64 20.87
C SER A 10 9.00 -19.35 20.65
N LYS A 11 8.04 -19.07 21.56
CA LYS A 11 7.23 -17.83 21.54
C LYS A 11 8.09 -16.56 21.51
N LYS A 12 9.25 -16.57 22.16
CA LYS A 12 10.21 -15.45 22.19
C LYS A 12 10.73 -15.14 20.78
N TYR A 13 11.17 -16.14 20.03
CA TYR A 13 11.70 -15.92 18.68
C TYR A 13 10.62 -15.66 17.66
N ILE A 14 9.40 -16.20 17.83
CA ILE A 14 8.23 -15.86 17.04
C ILE A 14 7.91 -14.36 17.20
N PHE A 15 7.79 -13.89 18.45
CA PHE A 15 7.55 -12.47 18.74
C PHE A 15 8.66 -11.58 18.17
N TYR A 16 9.92 -12.01 18.33
CA TYR A 16 11.07 -11.24 17.86
C TYR A 16 11.07 -11.09 16.31
N LEU A 17 10.79 -12.18 15.58
CA LEU A 17 10.65 -12.14 14.13
C LEU A 17 9.50 -11.22 13.69
N VAL A 18 8.33 -11.39 14.28
CA VAL A 18 7.12 -10.62 13.96
C VAL A 18 7.33 -9.14 14.23
N PHE A 19 7.93 -8.79 15.37
CA PHE A 19 8.26 -7.41 15.72
C PHE A 19 9.26 -6.82 14.72
N LEU A 20 10.32 -7.55 14.37
CA LEU A 20 11.33 -7.10 13.42
C LEU A 20 10.72 -6.88 12.02
N CYS A 21 9.85 -7.80 11.56
CA CYS A 21 9.11 -7.63 10.32
C CYS A 21 8.18 -6.39 10.35
N SER A 22 7.53 -6.14 11.49
CA SER A 22 6.70 -4.94 11.68
C SER A 22 7.53 -3.64 11.62
N VAL A 23 8.72 -3.65 12.22
CA VAL A 23 9.66 -2.51 12.17
C VAL A 23 10.13 -2.25 10.74
N ILE A 24 10.44 -3.29 9.95
CA ILE A 24 10.81 -3.11 8.54
C ILE A 24 9.66 -2.47 7.76
N TYR A 25 8.43 -2.95 7.98
CA TYR A 25 7.28 -2.42 7.27
C TYR A 25 6.93 -0.99 7.70
N PHE A 26 7.13 -0.66 8.98
CA PHE A 26 7.08 0.69 9.51
C PHE A 26 8.09 1.62 8.81
N VAL A 27 9.36 1.20 8.71
CA VAL A 27 10.42 1.99 8.07
C VAL A 27 10.20 2.14 6.56
N SER A 28 9.71 1.09 5.90
CA SER A 28 9.30 1.16 4.49
C SER A 28 8.32 2.29 4.25
N TYR A 29 7.34 2.49 5.13
CA TYR A 29 6.37 3.58 4.99
C TYR A 29 6.97 4.94 5.34
N ILE A 30 7.85 5.04 6.34
CA ILE A 30 8.57 6.29 6.65
C ILE A 30 9.37 6.78 5.45
N THR A 31 10.09 5.88 4.78
CA THR A 31 10.98 6.23 3.66
C THR A 31 10.28 6.39 2.31
N ARG A 32 8.96 6.21 2.27
CA ARG A 32 8.13 6.34 1.06
C ARG A 32 7.10 7.47 1.16
N ILE A 33 6.40 7.57 2.30
CA ILE A 33 5.31 8.53 2.48
C ILE A 33 5.84 9.93 2.80
N ASN A 34 7.08 10.05 3.26
CA ASN A 34 7.70 11.33 3.60
C ASN A 34 7.63 12.36 2.46
N TYR A 35 7.81 11.98 1.20
CA TYR A 35 7.67 12.88 0.06
C TYR A 35 6.25 13.46 -0.03
N SER A 36 5.23 12.61 0.02
CA SER A 36 3.83 13.05 -0.01
C SER A 36 3.49 13.93 1.21
N ALA A 37 4.02 13.60 2.38
CA ALA A 37 3.75 14.34 3.60
C ALA A 37 4.27 15.79 3.53
N VAL A 38 5.48 15.98 3.00
CA VAL A 38 6.10 17.32 2.91
C VAL A 38 5.96 17.96 1.52
N LEU A 39 5.11 17.43 0.65
CA LEU A 39 4.92 17.89 -0.73
C LEU A 39 4.59 19.39 -0.80
N VAL A 40 3.73 19.88 0.10
CA VAL A 40 3.37 21.31 0.20
C VAL A 40 4.60 22.17 0.42
N GLU A 41 5.49 21.72 1.32
CA GLU A 41 6.72 22.49 1.64
C GLU A 41 7.76 22.41 0.53
N ILE A 42 7.89 21.27 -0.15
CA ILE A 42 8.72 21.12 -1.35
C ILE A 42 8.29 22.12 -2.44
N MET A 43 6.97 22.14 -2.75
CA MET A 43 6.44 23.08 -3.74
C MET A 43 6.74 24.53 -3.38
N LYS A 44 6.55 24.89 -2.10
CA LYS A 44 6.76 26.25 -1.60
C LYS A 44 8.22 26.66 -1.61
N SER A 45 9.12 25.80 -1.13
CA SER A 45 10.54 26.12 -0.95
C SER A 45 11.34 26.06 -2.25
N GLU A 46 11.00 25.13 -3.15
CA GLU A 46 11.71 24.95 -4.43
C GLU A 46 11.02 25.68 -5.59
N GLY A 47 9.83 26.27 -5.37
CA GLY A 47 9.07 26.97 -6.39
C GLY A 47 8.44 26.05 -7.46
N PHE A 48 8.27 24.78 -7.18
CA PHE A 48 7.74 23.82 -8.14
C PHE A 48 6.22 23.94 -8.30
N ALA A 49 5.75 23.87 -9.55
CA ALA A 49 4.34 23.68 -9.84
C ALA A 49 3.85 22.30 -9.33
N LYS A 50 2.55 22.16 -9.06
CA LYS A 50 1.95 20.90 -8.62
C LYS A 50 2.26 19.72 -9.54
N THR A 51 2.20 19.96 -10.85
CA THR A 51 2.53 18.96 -11.86
C THR A 51 4.00 18.52 -11.78
N GLU A 52 4.92 19.47 -11.63
CA GLU A 52 6.35 19.17 -11.51
C GLU A 52 6.65 18.39 -10.24
N ALA A 53 6.13 18.83 -9.10
CA ALA A 53 6.32 18.17 -7.81
C ALA A 53 5.67 16.78 -7.72
N SER A 54 4.69 16.47 -8.57
CA SER A 54 4.03 15.15 -8.60
C SER A 54 4.76 14.10 -9.43
N VAL A 55 5.65 14.50 -10.36
CA VAL A 55 6.34 13.57 -11.28
C VAL A 55 7.21 12.52 -10.52
N PRO A 56 7.97 12.89 -9.47
CA PRO A 56 8.71 11.91 -8.69
C PRO A 56 7.82 10.83 -8.05
N LEU A 57 6.64 11.19 -7.53
CA LEU A 57 5.69 10.24 -6.98
C LEU A 57 5.10 9.31 -8.05
N THR A 58 4.80 9.86 -9.23
CA THR A 58 4.33 9.07 -10.38
C THR A 58 5.38 8.03 -10.77
N GLY A 59 6.65 8.43 -10.87
CA GLY A 59 7.77 7.54 -11.12
C GLY A 59 7.92 6.44 -10.07
N LEU A 60 7.81 6.81 -8.81
CA LEU A 60 7.82 5.86 -7.69
C LEU A 60 6.74 4.79 -7.86
N PHE A 61 5.48 5.17 -8.11
CA PHE A 61 4.38 4.21 -8.20
C PHE A 61 4.48 3.29 -9.42
N ILE A 62 4.91 3.80 -10.57
CA ILE A 62 5.15 2.99 -11.77
C ILE A 62 6.21 1.92 -11.49
N VAL A 63 7.36 2.35 -10.97
CA VAL A 63 8.48 1.44 -10.72
C VAL A 63 8.21 0.50 -9.55
N TYR A 64 7.49 0.96 -8.52
CA TYR A 64 7.05 0.12 -7.42
C TYR A 64 6.10 -1.00 -7.91
N GLY A 65 5.09 -0.64 -8.74
CA GLY A 65 4.15 -1.62 -9.30
C GLY A 65 4.86 -2.70 -10.14
N ALA A 66 5.76 -2.31 -11.04
CA ALA A 66 6.58 -3.23 -11.82
C ALA A 66 7.55 -4.04 -10.93
N GLY A 67 8.14 -3.37 -9.95
CA GLY A 67 9.09 -3.94 -9.00
C GLY A 67 8.48 -5.04 -8.13
N GLN A 68 7.18 -4.97 -7.80
CA GLN A 68 6.48 -6.01 -7.04
C GLN A 68 6.48 -7.36 -7.79
N LEU A 69 6.30 -7.35 -9.11
CA LEU A 69 6.38 -8.56 -9.94
C LEU A 69 7.82 -9.11 -9.97
N ILE A 70 8.79 -8.23 -10.14
CA ILE A 70 10.23 -8.58 -10.17
C ILE A 70 10.67 -9.14 -8.81
N SER A 71 10.26 -8.50 -7.71
CA SER A 71 10.59 -8.91 -6.36
C SER A 71 10.08 -10.31 -6.01
N GLY A 72 8.90 -10.68 -6.50
CA GLY A 72 8.38 -12.04 -6.37
C GLY A 72 9.32 -13.08 -6.99
N VAL A 73 9.79 -12.82 -8.22
CA VAL A 73 10.72 -13.71 -8.93
C VAL A 73 12.11 -13.73 -8.26
N LEU A 74 12.61 -12.56 -7.85
CA LEU A 74 13.90 -12.46 -7.14
C LEU A 74 13.85 -13.20 -5.80
N GLY A 75 12.74 -13.10 -5.07
CA GLY A 75 12.53 -13.80 -3.81
C GLY A 75 12.59 -15.33 -3.96
N ASP A 76 12.32 -15.89 -5.14
CA ASP A 76 12.43 -17.32 -5.41
C ASP A 76 13.87 -17.77 -5.72
N ARG A 77 14.71 -16.88 -6.24
CA ARG A 77 16.08 -17.16 -6.64
C ARG A 77 17.13 -16.78 -5.61
N PHE A 78 16.88 -15.75 -4.86
CA PHE A 78 17.83 -15.20 -3.86
C PHE A 78 17.26 -15.30 -2.44
N SER A 79 18.14 -15.22 -1.45
CA SER A 79 17.72 -15.22 -0.05
C SER A 79 16.89 -13.99 0.27
N PRO A 80 15.66 -14.15 0.75
CA PRO A 80 14.76 -13.03 1.01
C PRO A 80 15.32 -12.10 2.10
N GLU A 81 16.15 -12.61 3.00
CA GLU A 81 16.82 -11.86 4.05
C GLU A 81 17.75 -10.78 3.46
N LYS A 82 18.52 -11.16 2.43
CA LYS A 82 19.45 -10.26 1.71
C LYS A 82 18.71 -9.26 0.83
N ILE A 83 17.59 -9.69 0.21
CA ILE A 83 16.76 -8.80 -0.61
C ILE A 83 16.21 -7.65 0.23
N ILE A 84 15.67 -7.93 1.43
CA ILE A 84 15.20 -6.90 2.36
C ILE A 84 16.34 -5.97 2.77
N PHE A 85 17.51 -6.53 3.12
CA PHE A 85 18.67 -5.72 3.48
C PHE A 85 19.07 -4.77 2.34
N SER A 86 19.15 -5.27 1.11
CA SER A 86 19.46 -4.44 -0.06
C SER A 86 18.40 -3.37 -0.31
N GLY A 87 17.11 -3.70 -0.11
CA GLY A 87 16.01 -2.74 -0.20
C GLY A 87 16.13 -1.61 0.83
N LEU A 88 16.46 -1.95 2.09
CA LEU A 88 16.67 -0.96 3.16
C LEU A 88 17.88 -0.05 2.89
N LEU A 89 18.99 -0.60 2.40
CA LEU A 89 20.16 0.20 2.02
C LEU A 89 19.86 1.13 0.84
N LEU A 90 19.20 0.61 -0.18
CA LEU A 90 18.87 1.37 -1.38
C LEU A 90 17.87 2.49 -1.05
N THR A 91 16.82 2.23 -0.25
CA THR A 91 15.88 3.28 0.16
C THR A 91 16.55 4.34 1.03
N SER A 92 17.49 3.94 1.93
CA SER A 92 18.29 4.89 2.70
C SER A 92 19.11 5.80 1.79
N ALA A 93 19.83 5.22 0.81
CA ALA A 93 20.61 5.99 -0.15
C ALA A 93 19.74 6.97 -0.96
N MET A 94 18.55 6.53 -1.44
CA MET A 94 17.64 7.39 -2.19
C MET A 94 17.05 8.52 -1.34
N ASN A 95 16.80 8.28 -0.06
CA ASN A 95 16.36 9.31 0.87
C ASN A 95 17.49 10.32 1.21
N ILE A 96 18.76 9.92 1.15
CA ILE A 96 19.91 10.87 1.26
C ILE A 96 20.03 11.70 -0.03
N LEU A 97 19.89 11.06 -1.19
CA LEU A 97 20.13 11.71 -2.48
C LEU A 97 19.03 12.69 -2.87
N LEU A 98 17.75 12.39 -2.59
CA LEU A 98 16.62 13.21 -3.02
C LEU A 98 16.74 14.69 -2.60
N PRO A 99 17.02 15.01 -1.32
CA PRO A 99 17.14 16.41 -0.88
C PRO A 99 18.35 17.17 -1.47
N LEU A 100 19.27 16.47 -2.10
CA LEU A 100 20.43 17.04 -2.78
C LEU A 100 20.17 17.35 -4.26
N CYS A 101 19.02 16.90 -4.79
CA CYS A 101 18.65 17.15 -6.18
C CYS A 101 18.02 18.55 -6.31
N SER A 102 18.43 19.29 -7.35
CA SER A 102 17.89 20.62 -7.69
C SER A 102 16.91 20.59 -8.86
N SER A 103 16.70 19.45 -9.51
CA SER A 103 15.82 19.29 -10.68
C SER A 103 14.78 18.19 -10.41
N THR A 104 13.52 18.47 -10.73
CA THR A 104 12.41 17.50 -10.66
C THR A 104 12.68 16.25 -11.51
N TYR A 105 13.42 16.37 -12.61
CA TYR A 105 13.83 15.24 -13.43
C TYR A 105 14.75 14.28 -12.65
N VAL A 106 15.79 14.81 -12.01
CA VAL A 106 16.73 14.01 -11.20
C VAL A 106 16.01 13.44 -9.98
N MET A 107 15.16 14.24 -9.31
CA MET A 107 14.31 13.76 -8.21
C MET A 107 13.42 12.61 -8.66
N THR A 108 12.89 12.64 -9.89
CA THR A 108 12.06 11.57 -10.45
C THR A 108 12.86 10.27 -10.61
N VAL A 109 14.09 10.34 -11.13
CA VAL A 109 14.95 9.17 -11.25
C VAL A 109 15.25 8.57 -9.88
N VAL A 110 15.69 9.41 -8.94
CA VAL A 110 16.01 8.99 -7.56
C VAL A 110 14.79 8.38 -6.89
N TRP A 111 13.61 8.99 -7.02
CA TRP A 111 12.40 8.50 -6.36
C TRP A 111 11.81 7.27 -7.03
N SER A 112 12.03 7.11 -8.33
CA SER A 112 11.70 5.87 -9.06
C SER A 112 12.57 4.70 -8.58
N ILE A 113 13.87 4.92 -8.35
CA ILE A 113 14.77 3.93 -7.75
C ILE A 113 14.32 3.60 -6.32
N ASN A 114 13.87 4.61 -5.55
CA ASN A 114 13.25 4.36 -4.24
C ASN A 114 12.02 3.46 -4.37
N GLY A 115 11.17 3.66 -5.39
CA GLY A 115 10.05 2.78 -5.69
C GLY A 115 10.46 1.31 -5.88
N PHE A 116 11.55 1.07 -6.61
CA PHE A 116 12.11 -0.27 -6.75
C PHE A 116 12.61 -0.83 -5.40
N ALA A 117 13.35 -0.04 -4.63
CA ALA A 117 13.82 -0.42 -3.30
C ALA A 117 12.67 -0.83 -2.37
N GLN A 118 11.58 -0.08 -2.40
CA GLN A 118 10.36 -0.38 -1.62
C GLN A 118 9.70 -1.71 -2.05
N ALA A 119 9.72 -2.02 -3.35
CA ALA A 119 9.18 -3.27 -3.88
C ALA A 119 9.96 -4.51 -3.38
N LEU A 120 11.22 -4.35 -2.99
CA LEU A 120 12.06 -5.42 -2.44
C LEU A 120 11.75 -5.76 -0.97
N MET A 121 10.78 -5.12 -0.33
CA MET A 121 10.52 -5.32 1.10
C MET A 121 9.35 -6.28 1.35
N TRP A 122 8.15 -5.98 0.85
CA TRP A 122 6.94 -6.72 1.23
C TRP A 122 6.93 -8.20 0.78
N PRO A 123 7.15 -8.56 -0.51
CA PRO A 123 7.07 -9.97 -0.91
C PRO A 123 8.12 -10.87 -0.21
N PRO A 124 9.40 -10.46 -0.07
CA PRO A 124 10.37 -11.23 0.69
C PRO A 124 10.04 -11.34 2.18
N LEU A 125 9.44 -10.29 2.78
CA LEU A 125 9.03 -10.30 4.19
C LEU A 125 7.93 -11.32 4.45
N VAL A 126 6.91 -11.37 3.58
CA VAL A 126 5.86 -12.41 3.60
C VAL A 126 6.48 -13.80 3.46
N LYS A 127 7.46 -13.97 2.57
CA LYS A 127 8.16 -15.24 2.39
C LYS A 127 8.93 -15.68 3.65
N ILE A 128 9.62 -14.77 4.33
CA ILE A 128 10.32 -15.05 5.60
C ILE A 128 9.33 -15.48 6.68
N MET A 129 8.21 -14.77 6.82
CA MET A 129 7.19 -15.14 7.77
C MET A 129 6.62 -16.54 7.47
N ALA A 130 6.32 -16.84 6.22
CA ALA A 130 5.85 -18.16 5.80
C ALA A 130 6.92 -19.25 5.98
N LYS A 131 8.21 -18.93 5.80
CA LYS A 131 9.34 -19.85 6.00
C LYS A 131 9.49 -20.26 7.46
N TYR A 132 9.44 -19.31 8.41
CA TYR A 132 9.77 -19.55 9.81
C TYR A 132 8.56 -19.73 10.74
N LEU A 133 7.36 -19.27 10.36
CA LEU A 133 6.15 -19.42 11.18
C LEU A 133 5.32 -20.61 10.73
N THR A 134 4.64 -21.26 11.68
CA THR A 134 3.55 -22.20 11.36
C THR A 134 2.37 -21.43 10.77
N LYS A 135 1.46 -22.09 10.05
CA LYS A 135 0.28 -21.46 9.44
C LYS A 135 -0.53 -20.66 10.47
N ASP A 136 -0.77 -21.24 11.63
CA ASP A 136 -1.51 -20.61 12.73
C ASP A 136 -0.82 -19.34 13.26
N ASN A 137 0.50 -19.39 13.48
CA ASN A 137 1.28 -18.24 13.91
C ASN A 137 1.37 -17.16 12.82
N TYR A 138 1.45 -17.54 11.54
CA TYR A 138 1.43 -16.61 10.43
C TYR A 138 0.11 -15.85 10.38
N GLU A 139 -1.03 -16.55 10.39
CA GLU A 139 -2.37 -15.96 10.31
C GLU A 139 -2.68 -15.03 11.50
N LYS A 140 -2.20 -15.38 12.69
CA LYS A 140 -2.36 -14.54 13.89
C LYS A 140 -1.52 -13.26 13.87
N ASN A 141 -0.35 -13.29 13.25
CA ASN A 141 0.63 -12.21 13.38
C ASN A 141 0.76 -11.32 12.13
N ILE A 142 0.28 -11.75 10.96
CA ILE A 142 0.40 -10.95 9.73
C ILE A 142 -0.26 -9.58 9.85
N ALA A 143 -1.40 -9.50 10.56
CA ALA A 143 -2.11 -8.24 10.81
C ALA A 143 -1.26 -7.26 11.63
N PHE A 144 -0.47 -7.75 12.58
CA PHE A 144 0.44 -6.92 13.38
C PHE A 144 1.56 -6.32 12.52
N VAL A 145 2.08 -7.09 11.56
CA VAL A 145 3.09 -6.60 10.62
C VAL A 145 2.50 -5.53 9.71
N ILE A 146 1.30 -5.76 9.18
CA ILE A 146 0.59 -4.77 8.34
C ILE A 146 0.31 -3.50 9.13
N PHE A 147 -0.04 -3.59 10.42
CA PHE A 147 -0.25 -2.43 11.28
C PHE A 147 1.00 -1.55 11.40
N GLY A 148 2.21 -2.12 11.27
CA GLY A 148 3.45 -1.37 11.18
C GLY A 148 3.44 -0.28 10.10
N SER A 149 2.81 -0.53 8.95
CA SER A 149 2.69 0.47 7.88
C SER A 149 1.83 1.67 8.26
N SER A 150 0.71 1.42 8.95
CA SER A 150 -0.16 2.49 9.44
C SER A 150 0.55 3.34 10.49
N LEU A 151 1.29 2.71 11.41
CA LEU A 151 2.12 3.41 12.39
C LEU A 151 3.21 4.25 11.71
N GLY A 152 3.86 3.72 10.67
CA GLY A 152 4.87 4.45 9.89
C GLY A 152 4.28 5.70 9.22
N THR A 153 3.09 5.58 8.64
CA THR A 153 2.39 6.70 8.03
C THR A 153 1.99 7.75 9.07
N ILE A 154 1.41 7.33 10.21
CA ILE A 154 1.05 8.23 11.33
C ILE A 154 2.31 8.96 11.81
N PHE A 155 3.41 8.23 12.00
CA PHE A 155 4.68 8.79 12.47
C PHE A 155 5.18 9.89 11.54
N VAL A 156 5.18 9.65 10.22
CA VAL A 156 5.62 10.66 9.24
C VAL A 156 4.75 11.91 9.31
N TYR A 157 3.44 11.78 9.28
CA TYR A 157 2.54 12.93 9.33
C TYR A 157 2.57 13.67 10.67
N ALA A 158 2.85 13.00 11.79
CA ALA A 158 2.94 13.62 13.10
C ALA A 158 4.32 14.29 13.33
N VAL A 159 5.41 13.67 12.87
CA VAL A 159 6.78 14.15 13.13
C VAL A 159 7.23 15.20 12.10
N SER A 160 6.80 15.08 10.83
CA SER A 160 7.23 16.03 9.79
C SER A 160 6.95 17.50 10.14
N PRO A 161 5.79 17.90 10.69
CA PRO A 161 5.54 19.29 11.09
C PRO A 161 6.53 19.82 12.14
N VAL A 162 6.92 18.96 13.08
CA VAL A 162 7.91 19.31 14.12
C VAL A 162 9.28 19.53 13.49
N VAL A 163 9.69 18.63 12.59
CA VAL A 163 10.98 18.76 11.88
C VAL A 163 10.97 20.00 10.98
N LEU A 164 9.87 20.29 10.29
CA LEU A 164 9.72 21.47 9.44
C LEU A 164 9.86 22.78 10.22
N SER A 165 9.34 22.84 11.44
CA SER A 165 9.43 24.05 12.27
C SER A 165 10.87 24.40 12.71
N VAL A 166 11.77 23.40 12.69
CA VAL A 166 13.16 23.55 13.18
C VAL A 166 14.17 23.62 12.03
N SER A 167 14.02 22.79 10.98
CA SER A 167 15.14 22.56 10.05
C SER A 167 14.75 22.34 8.58
N GLY A 168 13.47 22.44 8.23
CA GLY A 168 12.98 22.34 6.86
C GLY A 168 12.80 20.90 6.33
N TRP A 169 12.25 20.78 5.11
CA TRP A 169 11.80 19.52 4.53
C TRP A 169 12.93 18.50 4.26
N LYS A 170 14.13 18.96 3.94
CA LYS A 170 15.29 18.09 3.63
C LYS A 170 15.67 17.19 4.81
N THR A 171 15.53 17.69 6.02
CA THR A 171 15.85 16.95 7.26
C THR A 171 14.91 15.77 7.48
N VAL A 172 13.66 15.85 7.01
CA VAL A 172 12.72 14.71 7.09
C VAL A 172 13.25 13.50 6.32
N PHE A 173 13.87 13.72 5.17
CA PHE A 173 14.46 12.65 4.36
C PHE A 173 15.76 12.12 4.98
N PHE A 174 16.63 12.98 5.48
CA PHE A 174 17.86 12.54 6.17
C PHE A 174 17.54 11.72 7.43
N GLY A 175 16.54 12.15 8.20
CA GLY A 175 16.04 11.39 9.35
C GLY A 175 15.50 10.01 8.95
N ALA A 176 14.66 9.95 7.91
CA ALA A 176 14.15 8.71 7.38
C ALA A 176 15.27 7.76 6.89
N ALA A 177 16.29 8.31 6.21
CA ALA A 177 17.46 7.56 5.77
C ALA A 177 18.26 6.98 6.94
N GLY A 178 18.49 7.76 7.98
CA GLY A 178 19.19 7.31 9.19
C GLY A 178 18.46 6.17 9.88
N VAL A 179 17.14 6.28 10.03
CA VAL A 179 16.30 5.20 10.60
C VAL A 179 16.37 3.94 9.74
N ALA A 180 16.28 4.06 8.41
CA ALA A 180 16.38 2.92 7.50
C ALA A 180 17.73 2.22 7.59
N LEU A 181 18.84 2.99 7.66
CA LEU A 181 20.18 2.44 7.80
C LEU A 181 20.35 1.70 9.14
N CYS A 182 19.92 2.29 10.25
CA CYS A 182 19.93 1.64 11.56
C CYS A 182 19.15 0.33 11.54
N VAL A 183 17.95 0.32 10.95
CA VAL A 183 17.13 -0.88 10.87
C VAL A 183 17.73 -1.91 9.92
N ALA A 184 18.40 -1.51 8.84
CA ALA A 184 19.14 -2.43 7.97
C ALA A 184 20.24 -3.19 8.74
N VAL A 185 21.01 -2.50 9.57
CA VAL A 185 22.04 -3.11 10.42
C VAL A 185 21.40 -4.05 11.46
N ILE A 186 20.35 -3.60 12.15
CA ILE A 186 19.61 -4.43 13.11
C ILE A 186 19.04 -5.68 12.43
N TRP A 187 18.48 -5.54 11.23
CA TRP A 187 17.92 -6.64 10.44
C TRP A 187 18.95 -7.72 10.16
N ILE A 188 20.08 -7.36 9.55
CA ILE A 188 21.07 -8.34 9.12
C ILE A 188 21.71 -9.07 10.31
N LEU A 189 21.93 -8.36 11.43
CA LEU A 189 22.48 -8.96 12.66
C LEU A 189 21.48 -9.87 13.38
N SER A 190 20.18 -9.54 13.29
CA SER A 190 19.13 -10.25 14.02
C SER A 190 18.60 -11.47 13.26
N ILE A 191 18.47 -11.38 11.94
CA ILE A 191 17.83 -12.44 11.15
C ILE A 191 18.63 -13.76 11.18
N PHE A 192 19.96 -13.70 11.12
CA PHE A 192 20.81 -14.89 11.23
C PHE A 192 20.71 -15.54 12.62
N ARG A 193 20.52 -14.73 13.67
CA ARG A 193 20.30 -15.27 15.03
C ARG A 193 18.94 -15.96 15.14
N ILE A 194 17.90 -15.40 14.49
CA ILE A 194 16.57 -16.01 14.44
C ILE A 194 16.63 -17.33 13.66
N GLU A 195 17.27 -17.34 12.50
CA GLU A 195 17.42 -18.53 11.66
C GLU A 195 18.09 -19.69 12.39
N LYS A 196 19.14 -19.39 13.18
CA LYS A 196 19.86 -20.39 13.98
C LYS A 196 18.99 -21.05 15.07
N ASN A 197 17.90 -20.38 15.50
CA ASN A 197 16.97 -20.88 16.52
C ASN A 197 15.70 -21.51 15.93
N ALA A 198 15.65 -21.74 14.61
CA ALA A 198 14.58 -22.47 13.97
C ALA A 198 14.83 -23.98 14.09
N GLU A 199 13.86 -24.69 14.67
CA GLU A 199 13.91 -26.12 14.92
C GLU A 199 13.30 -26.91 13.76
N GLU A 200 13.79 -28.13 13.54
CA GLU A 200 13.19 -29.03 12.58
C GLU A 200 11.81 -29.48 13.07
N THR A 201 10.78 -29.20 12.30
CA THR A 201 9.39 -29.53 12.63
C THR A 201 8.80 -30.34 11.48
N GLU A 202 8.19 -31.46 11.81
CA GLU A 202 7.43 -32.23 10.83
C GLU A 202 6.10 -31.52 10.54
N ILE A 203 5.89 -31.17 9.27
CA ILE A 203 4.63 -30.62 8.80
C ILE A 203 3.97 -31.62 7.87
N PHE A 204 2.73 -31.96 8.16
CA PHE A 204 1.88 -32.69 7.27
C PHE A 204 1.44 -31.72 6.16
N ILE A 205 2.06 -31.83 4.98
CA ILE A 205 1.56 -31.15 3.79
C ILE A 205 0.45 -32.06 3.26
N PRO A 206 -0.83 -31.63 3.31
CA PRO A 206 -1.89 -32.37 2.64
C PRO A 206 -1.45 -32.56 1.20
N VAL A 207 -1.39 -33.79 0.74
CA VAL A 207 -1.23 -34.07 -0.69
C VAL A 207 -2.47 -33.44 -1.32
N ALA A 208 -2.31 -32.28 -1.95
CA ALA A 208 -3.34 -31.73 -2.82
C ALA A 208 -3.74 -32.87 -3.75
N GLU A 209 -5.03 -33.11 -3.88
CA GLU A 209 -5.55 -34.24 -4.65
C GLU A 209 -4.76 -34.38 -5.96
N LYS A 210 -4.12 -35.55 -6.09
CA LYS A 210 -3.11 -35.87 -7.07
C LYS A 210 -3.77 -36.13 -8.44
N ASN A 211 -4.38 -35.10 -9.03
CA ASN A 211 -4.79 -35.17 -10.44
C ASN A 211 -4.15 -34.09 -11.31
N THR A 212 -3.31 -33.21 -10.74
CA THR A 212 -2.51 -32.26 -11.50
C THR A 212 -1.05 -32.41 -11.10
N ARG A 213 -0.16 -32.67 -12.07
CA ARG A 213 1.29 -32.70 -11.84
C ARG A 213 1.72 -31.32 -11.32
N PRO A 214 2.69 -31.21 -10.37
CA PRO A 214 3.27 -29.93 -10.00
C PRO A 214 3.81 -29.28 -11.27
N GLY A 215 3.16 -28.22 -11.75
CA GLY A 215 3.53 -27.53 -12.99
C GLY A 215 2.41 -27.44 -14.04
N ASP A 216 1.35 -28.23 -13.97
CA ASP A 216 0.21 -28.10 -14.89
C ASP A 216 -0.54 -26.79 -14.64
N LYS A 217 -0.32 -25.83 -15.53
CA LYS A 217 -1.01 -24.54 -15.52
C LYS A 217 -2.42 -24.73 -16.04
N ILE A 218 -3.40 -24.78 -15.13
CA ILE A 218 -4.80 -24.83 -15.51
C ILE A 218 -5.17 -23.48 -16.15
N SER A 219 -5.75 -23.55 -17.36
CA SER A 219 -6.22 -22.35 -18.05
C SER A 219 -7.41 -21.73 -17.29
N PHE A 220 -7.45 -20.41 -17.20
CA PHE A 220 -8.59 -19.72 -16.65
C PHE A 220 -9.85 -19.96 -17.49
N THR A 221 -10.97 -20.18 -16.82
CA THR A 221 -12.27 -20.16 -17.50
C THR A 221 -12.60 -18.75 -17.98
N LYS A 222 -13.47 -18.59 -18.99
CA LYS A 222 -13.94 -17.27 -19.43
C LYS A 222 -14.55 -16.46 -18.28
N ALA A 223 -15.30 -17.13 -17.38
CA ALA A 223 -15.87 -16.50 -16.20
C ALA A 223 -14.81 -15.98 -15.23
N ALA A 224 -13.75 -16.78 -14.98
CA ALA A 224 -12.63 -16.36 -14.12
C ALA A 224 -11.84 -15.18 -14.72
N LEU A 225 -11.63 -15.15 -16.03
CA LEU A 225 -10.97 -14.03 -16.70
C LEU A 225 -11.81 -12.75 -16.62
N ILE A 226 -13.13 -12.85 -16.86
CA ILE A 226 -14.03 -11.69 -16.74
C ILE A 226 -14.01 -11.16 -15.30
N LEU A 227 -14.11 -12.07 -14.30
CA LEU A 227 -14.07 -11.64 -12.90
C LEU A 227 -12.73 -10.97 -12.55
N LEU A 228 -11.60 -11.57 -12.93
CA LEU A 228 -10.28 -10.99 -12.68
C LEU A 228 -10.14 -9.61 -13.32
N SER A 229 -10.60 -9.47 -14.59
CA SER A 229 -10.57 -8.18 -15.30
C SER A 229 -11.43 -7.11 -14.61
N LEU A 230 -12.62 -7.47 -14.12
CA LEU A 230 -13.49 -6.55 -13.36
C LEU A 230 -12.85 -6.13 -12.02
N ILE A 231 -12.25 -7.08 -11.30
CA ILE A 231 -11.52 -6.80 -10.06
C ILE A 231 -10.34 -5.87 -10.33
N MET A 232 -9.54 -6.14 -11.36
CA MET A 232 -8.38 -5.30 -11.71
C MET A 232 -8.82 -3.90 -12.12
N ALA A 233 -9.87 -3.78 -12.95
CA ALA A 233 -10.42 -2.49 -13.36
C ALA A 233 -10.93 -1.68 -12.15
N ALA A 234 -11.70 -2.29 -11.25
CA ALA A 234 -12.16 -1.63 -10.02
C ALA A 234 -10.99 -1.22 -9.11
N ASN A 235 -9.93 -2.03 -9.06
CA ASN A 235 -8.73 -1.74 -8.27
C ASN A 235 -7.90 -0.57 -8.84
N ILE A 236 -7.92 -0.33 -10.15
CA ILE A 236 -7.31 0.89 -10.73
C ILE A 236 -7.98 2.13 -10.13
N PHE A 237 -9.32 2.18 -10.13
CA PHE A 237 -10.07 3.30 -9.54
C PHE A 237 -9.89 3.38 -8.02
N GLN A 238 -9.80 2.24 -7.34
CA GLN A 238 -9.50 2.18 -5.92
C GLN A 238 -8.12 2.80 -5.62
N GLY A 239 -7.08 2.40 -6.36
CA GLY A 239 -5.71 2.94 -6.20
C GLY A 239 -5.63 4.43 -6.50
N LEU A 240 -6.35 4.89 -7.57
CA LEU A 240 -6.44 6.30 -7.95
C LEU A 240 -7.05 7.14 -6.81
N LEU A 241 -8.14 6.68 -6.21
CA LEU A 241 -8.80 7.40 -5.11
C LEU A 241 -7.96 7.36 -3.84
N ARG A 242 -7.47 6.18 -3.43
CA ARG A 242 -6.71 5.99 -2.20
C ARG A 242 -5.46 6.87 -2.17
N ASP A 243 -4.61 6.72 -3.16
CA ASP A 243 -3.31 7.41 -3.17
C ASP A 243 -3.44 8.86 -3.63
N GLY A 244 -4.46 9.17 -4.47
CA GLY A 244 -4.82 10.55 -4.81
C GLY A 244 -5.26 11.34 -3.57
N ILE A 245 -6.17 10.82 -2.78
CA ILE A 245 -6.61 11.45 -1.52
C ILE A 245 -5.42 11.58 -0.55
N THR A 246 -4.67 10.50 -0.34
CA THR A 246 -3.55 10.50 0.61
C THR A 246 -2.46 11.51 0.23
N THR A 247 -2.13 11.59 -1.06
CA THR A 247 -1.07 12.50 -1.54
C THR A 247 -1.51 13.96 -1.50
N TRP A 248 -2.75 14.24 -1.91
CA TRP A 248 -3.18 15.61 -2.17
C TRP A 248 -3.98 16.25 -1.05
N MET A 249 -4.41 15.50 -0.03
CA MET A 249 -5.17 16.06 1.10
C MET A 249 -4.44 17.20 1.82
N PRO A 250 -3.13 17.10 2.16
CA PRO A 250 -2.45 18.24 2.78
C PRO A 250 -2.43 19.48 1.89
N THR A 251 -2.16 19.30 0.59
CA THR A 251 -2.16 20.42 -0.37
C THR A 251 -3.54 21.04 -0.51
N TYR A 252 -4.59 20.23 -0.56
CA TYR A 252 -5.97 20.71 -0.60
C TYR A 252 -6.33 21.56 0.63
N MET A 253 -5.93 21.10 1.83
CA MET A 253 -6.17 21.83 3.08
C MET A 253 -5.41 23.16 3.12
N ALA A 254 -4.16 23.16 2.63
CA ALA A 254 -3.37 24.39 2.53
C ALA A 254 -3.98 25.40 1.55
N ASP A 255 -4.32 24.95 0.34
CA ASP A 255 -4.81 25.83 -0.73
C ASP A 255 -6.24 26.36 -0.47
N THR A 256 -7.13 25.51 0.05
CA THR A 256 -8.56 25.83 0.19
C THR A 256 -8.86 26.57 1.49
N PHE A 257 -8.18 26.18 2.58
CA PHE A 257 -8.48 26.73 3.91
C PHE A 257 -7.35 27.56 4.51
N GLY A 258 -6.27 27.80 3.76
CA GLY A 258 -5.15 28.63 4.20
C GLY A 258 -4.33 28.00 5.33
N PHE A 259 -4.35 26.68 5.50
CA PHE A 259 -3.53 26.02 6.52
C PHE A 259 -2.05 26.19 6.16
N GLY A 260 -1.25 26.58 7.15
CA GLY A 260 0.21 26.52 7.01
C GLY A 260 0.68 25.09 6.78
N SER A 261 1.89 24.91 6.19
CA SER A 261 2.43 23.59 5.82
C SER A 261 2.29 22.55 6.94
N SER A 262 2.65 22.90 8.18
CA SER A 262 2.56 22.00 9.34
C SER A 262 1.12 21.61 9.67
N GLY A 263 0.18 22.57 9.67
CA GLY A 263 -1.24 22.30 9.92
C GLY A 263 -1.85 21.42 8.84
N ALA A 264 -1.54 21.68 7.58
CA ALA A 264 -1.98 20.89 6.45
C ALA A 264 -1.49 19.42 6.53
N ILE A 265 -0.24 19.21 6.90
CA ILE A 265 0.35 17.87 7.08
C ILE A 265 -0.38 17.11 8.21
N LEU A 266 -0.68 17.76 9.33
CA LEU A 266 -1.37 17.13 10.46
C LEU A 266 -2.76 16.61 10.09
N THR A 267 -3.45 17.22 9.13
CA THR A 267 -4.75 16.69 8.65
C THR A 267 -4.60 15.29 8.04
N GLY A 268 -3.44 15.00 7.44
CA GLY A 268 -3.10 13.70 6.87
C GLY A 268 -3.04 12.55 7.89
N VAL A 269 -2.86 12.83 9.19
CA VAL A 269 -2.86 11.81 10.26
C VAL A 269 -4.19 11.07 10.35
N ALA A 270 -5.30 11.73 10.01
CA ALA A 270 -6.64 11.15 10.06
C ALA A 270 -6.81 9.95 9.10
N LEU A 271 -6.10 9.97 7.96
CA LEU A 271 -6.22 8.94 6.92
C LEU A 271 -5.73 7.55 7.37
N PRO A 272 -4.51 7.37 7.88
CA PRO A 272 -4.05 6.06 8.33
C PRO A 272 -4.78 5.56 9.58
N LEU A 273 -5.27 6.45 10.45
CA LEU A 273 -6.09 6.06 11.60
C LEU A 273 -7.40 5.40 11.17
N SER A 274 -8.12 6.02 10.23
CA SER A 274 -9.37 5.46 9.69
C SER A 274 -9.12 4.16 8.90
N SER A 275 -8.03 4.09 8.14
CA SER A 275 -7.68 2.94 7.32
C SER A 275 -7.30 1.71 8.16
N ALA A 276 -6.62 1.91 9.28
CA ALA A 276 -6.30 0.83 10.21
C ALA A 276 -7.58 0.22 10.83
N ALA A 277 -8.52 1.07 11.25
CA ALA A 277 -9.78 0.63 11.84
C ALA A 277 -10.67 -0.11 10.84
N VAL A 278 -10.76 0.37 9.59
CA VAL A 278 -11.71 -0.14 8.61
C VAL A 278 -11.48 -1.59 8.22
N SER A 279 -10.24 -2.09 8.25
CA SER A 279 -9.92 -3.48 7.92
C SER A 279 -10.63 -4.48 8.83
N PHE A 280 -10.71 -4.17 10.14
CA PHE A 280 -11.45 -5.00 11.12
C PHE A 280 -12.96 -4.96 10.87
N PHE A 281 -13.52 -3.77 10.63
CA PHE A 281 -14.94 -3.61 10.31
C PHE A 281 -15.31 -4.32 9.01
N THR A 282 -14.46 -4.23 7.97
CA THR A 282 -14.67 -4.90 6.69
C THR A 282 -14.73 -6.41 6.86
N ALA A 283 -13.79 -6.99 7.60
CA ALA A 283 -13.79 -8.43 7.87
C ALA A 283 -15.04 -8.87 8.64
N ALA A 284 -15.52 -8.07 9.60
CA ALA A 284 -16.73 -8.35 10.36
C ALA A 284 -18.00 -8.26 9.48
N ILE A 285 -18.13 -7.19 8.67
CA ILE A 285 -19.26 -7.01 7.74
C ILE A 285 -19.30 -8.16 6.71
N TYR A 286 -18.15 -8.51 6.14
CA TYR A 286 -18.05 -9.61 5.20
C TYR A 286 -18.51 -10.93 5.81
N ARG A 287 -17.98 -11.32 6.98
CA ARG A 287 -18.28 -12.62 7.60
C ARG A 287 -19.70 -12.72 8.14
N LYS A 288 -20.22 -11.65 8.76
CA LYS A 288 -21.49 -11.68 9.50
C LYS A 288 -22.70 -11.25 8.68
N VAL A 289 -22.53 -10.32 7.72
CA VAL A 289 -23.66 -9.66 7.04
C VAL A 289 -23.73 -10.02 5.56
N LEU A 290 -22.72 -9.67 4.78
CA LEU A 290 -22.82 -9.70 3.32
C LEU A 290 -22.43 -11.04 2.71
N LYS A 291 -21.46 -11.76 3.28
CA LYS A 291 -20.96 -13.08 2.85
C LYS A 291 -20.66 -13.18 1.33
N ASN A 292 -20.46 -12.05 0.68
CA ASN A 292 -20.18 -11.94 -0.75
C ASN A 292 -19.25 -10.77 -0.99
N GLU A 293 -18.12 -11.03 -1.65
CA GLU A 293 -17.05 -10.06 -1.86
C GLU A 293 -17.50 -8.87 -2.70
N ALA A 294 -18.21 -9.13 -3.81
CA ALA A 294 -18.69 -8.07 -4.68
C ALA A 294 -19.72 -7.16 -4.00
N LYS A 295 -20.61 -7.72 -3.18
CA LYS A 295 -21.55 -6.90 -2.39
C LYS A 295 -20.82 -6.04 -1.36
N CYS A 296 -19.78 -6.59 -0.74
CA CYS A 296 -18.97 -5.86 0.24
C CYS A 296 -18.21 -4.71 -0.42
N THR A 297 -17.54 -4.95 -1.56
CA THR A 297 -16.85 -3.88 -2.31
C THR A 297 -17.81 -2.86 -2.90
N THR A 298 -19.01 -3.28 -3.34
CA THR A 298 -20.08 -2.37 -3.76
C THR A 298 -20.51 -1.43 -2.64
N LEU A 299 -20.71 -1.94 -1.42
CA LEU A 299 -21.04 -1.11 -0.25
C LEU A 299 -19.98 -0.05 0.01
N PHE A 300 -18.70 -0.44 0.03
CA PHE A 300 -17.63 0.51 0.31
C PHE A 300 -17.41 1.52 -0.83
N PHE A 301 -17.53 1.14 -2.10
CA PHE A 301 -17.53 2.11 -3.19
C PHE A 301 -18.74 3.04 -3.15
N SER A 302 -19.92 2.57 -2.71
CA SER A 302 -21.09 3.44 -2.49
C SER A 302 -20.81 4.48 -1.42
N ILE A 303 -20.22 4.09 -0.28
CA ILE A 303 -19.80 5.02 0.78
C ILE A 303 -18.79 6.04 0.22
N CYS A 304 -17.79 5.59 -0.53
CA CYS A 304 -16.81 6.48 -1.16
C CYS A 304 -17.48 7.48 -2.12
N THR A 305 -18.43 7.02 -2.95
CA THR A 305 -19.16 7.86 -3.88
C THR A 305 -20.00 8.92 -3.15
N VAL A 306 -20.69 8.54 -2.08
CA VAL A 306 -21.44 9.50 -1.25
C VAL A 306 -20.50 10.52 -0.61
N CYS A 307 -19.35 10.11 -0.07
CA CYS A 307 -18.35 11.04 0.47
C CYS A 307 -17.84 12.01 -0.60
N CYS A 308 -17.52 11.52 -1.80
CA CYS A 308 -17.10 12.38 -2.91
C CYS A 308 -18.21 13.34 -3.38
N LEU A 309 -19.49 12.91 -3.35
CA LEU A 309 -20.62 13.78 -3.64
C LEU A 309 -20.75 14.91 -2.60
N VAL A 310 -20.63 14.59 -1.32
CA VAL A 310 -20.64 15.60 -0.26
C VAL A 310 -19.46 16.57 -0.40
N LEU A 311 -18.27 16.08 -0.77
CA LEU A 311 -17.12 16.94 -1.07
C LEU A 311 -17.41 17.90 -2.25
N CYS A 312 -18.06 17.44 -3.32
CA CYS A 312 -18.47 18.32 -4.42
C CYS A 312 -19.44 19.42 -3.99
N LEU A 313 -20.35 19.12 -3.06
CA LEU A 313 -21.40 20.05 -2.62
C LEU A 313 -20.94 21.00 -1.50
N ALA A 314 -20.14 20.50 -0.58
CA ALA A 314 -19.79 21.18 0.66
C ALA A 314 -18.29 21.14 1.03
N GLY A 315 -17.43 20.58 0.19
CA GLY A 315 -16.01 20.43 0.51
C GLY A 315 -15.28 21.74 0.76
N ASN A 316 -15.61 22.80 0.03
CA ASN A 316 -14.96 24.10 0.17
C ASN A 316 -15.55 24.98 1.30
N THR A 317 -16.56 24.51 2.04
CA THR A 317 -17.25 25.28 3.07
C THR A 317 -16.66 25.11 4.47
N SER A 318 -16.10 23.94 4.78
CA SER A 318 -15.59 23.62 6.11
C SER A 318 -14.44 22.62 6.06
N PRO A 319 -13.31 22.93 6.72
CA PRO A 319 -12.18 22.01 6.81
C PRO A 319 -12.55 20.72 7.57
N VAL A 320 -13.48 20.77 8.51
CA VAL A 320 -13.95 19.60 9.26
C VAL A 320 -14.74 18.65 8.36
N ILE A 321 -15.70 19.18 7.57
CA ILE A 321 -16.46 18.38 6.61
C ILE A 321 -15.52 17.71 5.62
N SER A 322 -14.59 18.46 5.05
CA SER A 322 -13.61 17.95 4.10
C SER A 322 -12.73 16.87 4.71
N THR A 323 -12.19 17.08 5.90
CA THR A 323 -11.36 16.09 6.60
C THR A 323 -12.14 14.80 6.85
N VAL A 324 -13.36 14.89 7.37
CA VAL A 324 -14.20 13.71 7.66
C VAL A 324 -14.55 12.95 6.38
N MET A 325 -14.95 13.66 5.32
CA MET A 325 -15.32 13.01 4.04
C MET A 325 -14.12 12.36 3.36
N LEU A 326 -12.96 13.02 3.33
CA LEU A 326 -11.72 12.45 2.78
C LEU A 326 -11.25 11.24 3.60
N MET A 327 -11.35 11.30 4.93
CA MET A 327 -11.03 10.21 5.83
C MET A 327 -11.93 8.99 5.57
N MET A 328 -13.24 9.19 5.46
CA MET A 328 -14.21 8.12 5.17
C MET A 328 -14.03 7.54 3.77
N ALA A 329 -13.78 8.37 2.76
CA ALA A 329 -13.50 7.94 1.39
C ALA A 329 -12.21 7.11 1.33
N SER A 330 -11.13 7.57 1.97
CA SER A 330 -9.89 6.82 2.08
C SER A 330 -10.09 5.47 2.79
N ALA A 331 -10.78 5.45 3.93
CA ALA A 331 -11.12 4.22 4.64
C ALA A 331 -11.90 3.26 3.76
N ALA A 332 -12.91 3.73 3.03
CA ALA A 332 -13.71 2.90 2.14
C ALA A 332 -12.86 2.28 1.02
N THR A 333 -11.93 3.03 0.42
CA THR A 333 -11.00 2.49 -0.59
C THR A 333 -10.04 1.46 -0.01
N HIS A 334 -9.57 1.62 1.23
CA HIS A 334 -8.77 0.61 1.92
C HIS A 334 -9.56 -0.68 2.19
N ALA A 335 -10.86 -0.58 2.51
CA ALA A 335 -11.75 -1.72 2.65
C ALA A 335 -11.87 -2.51 1.34
N VAL A 336 -12.06 -1.83 0.20
CA VAL A 336 -12.09 -2.45 -1.13
C VAL A 336 -10.77 -3.17 -1.43
N ASN A 337 -9.64 -2.50 -1.16
CA ASN A 337 -8.32 -3.11 -1.35
C ASN A 337 -8.17 -4.39 -0.54
N PHE A 338 -8.54 -4.37 0.74
CA PHE A 338 -8.50 -5.55 1.61
C PHE A 338 -9.34 -6.70 1.04
N MET A 339 -10.56 -6.43 0.56
CA MET A 339 -11.43 -7.44 -0.02
C MET A 339 -10.81 -8.09 -1.26
N TYR A 340 -10.26 -7.29 -2.17
CA TYR A 340 -9.73 -7.81 -3.43
C TYR A 340 -8.36 -8.48 -3.29
N THR A 341 -7.46 -7.91 -2.49
CA THR A 341 -6.09 -8.43 -2.36
C THR A 341 -5.95 -9.57 -1.37
N SER A 342 -6.88 -9.69 -0.39
CA SER A 342 -6.77 -10.69 0.68
C SER A 342 -7.86 -11.76 0.62
N ILE A 343 -9.10 -11.41 0.24
CA ILE A 343 -10.23 -12.34 0.29
C ILE A 343 -10.52 -12.94 -1.09
N SER A 344 -10.65 -12.11 -2.14
CA SER A 344 -11.08 -12.57 -3.46
C SER A 344 -10.05 -13.46 -4.17
N VAL A 345 -8.78 -13.34 -3.81
CA VAL A 345 -7.68 -14.17 -4.37
C VAL A 345 -7.92 -15.66 -4.12
N ALA A 346 -8.51 -16.04 -2.99
CA ALA A 346 -8.78 -17.44 -2.65
C ALA A 346 -9.66 -18.15 -3.71
N LYS A 347 -10.54 -17.43 -4.41
CA LYS A 347 -11.38 -18.01 -5.48
C LYS A 347 -10.57 -18.52 -6.68
N PHE A 348 -9.34 -18.07 -6.84
CA PHE A 348 -8.48 -18.47 -7.94
C PHE A 348 -7.49 -19.58 -7.57
N GLU A 349 -7.53 -20.12 -6.34
CA GLU A 349 -6.63 -21.19 -5.87
C GLU A 349 -6.72 -22.43 -6.76
N ARG A 350 -7.90 -22.81 -7.23
CA ARG A 350 -8.12 -23.98 -8.10
C ARG A 350 -7.38 -23.92 -9.44
N PHE A 351 -6.98 -22.74 -9.91
CA PHE A 351 -6.21 -22.58 -11.15
C PHE A 351 -4.69 -22.73 -10.93
N ASN A 352 -4.27 -22.96 -9.68
CA ASN A 352 -2.85 -23.05 -9.28
C ASN A 352 -2.01 -21.85 -9.73
N ARG A 353 -2.61 -20.63 -9.77
CA ARG A 353 -2.00 -19.38 -10.22
C ARG A 353 -2.23 -18.23 -9.25
N THR A 354 -2.35 -18.52 -7.97
CA THR A 354 -2.67 -17.53 -6.91
C THR A 354 -1.66 -16.38 -6.88
N SER A 355 -0.36 -16.68 -7.02
CA SER A 355 0.69 -15.65 -7.05
C SER A 355 0.55 -14.71 -8.25
N PHE A 356 0.22 -15.24 -9.44
CA PHE A 356 -0.05 -14.41 -10.62
C PHE A 356 -1.25 -13.51 -10.42
N VAL A 357 -2.35 -14.03 -9.89
CA VAL A 357 -3.58 -13.27 -9.62
C VAL A 357 -3.30 -12.17 -8.59
N THR A 358 -2.64 -12.50 -7.47
CA THR A 358 -2.27 -11.52 -6.44
C THR A 358 -1.38 -10.40 -7.01
N GLY A 359 -0.38 -10.77 -7.79
CA GLY A 359 0.51 -9.81 -8.45
C GLY A 359 -0.24 -8.91 -9.42
N SER A 360 -1.15 -9.47 -10.24
CA SER A 360 -1.95 -8.71 -11.20
C SER A 360 -2.89 -7.72 -10.52
N ILE A 361 -3.58 -8.17 -9.45
CA ILE A 361 -4.47 -7.32 -8.65
C ILE A 361 -3.67 -6.19 -7.99
N ASN A 362 -2.53 -6.48 -7.37
CA ASN A 362 -1.68 -5.45 -6.76
C ASN A 362 -1.12 -4.46 -7.81
N SER A 363 -0.64 -4.95 -8.96
CA SER A 363 -0.13 -4.07 -10.02
C SER A 363 -1.20 -3.11 -10.53
N SER A 364 -2.46 -3.55 -10.64
CA SER A 364 -3.56 -2.68 -11.07
C SER A 364 -3.81 -1.52 -10.12
N VAL A 365 -3.64 -1.71 -8.80
CA VAL A 365 -3.70 -0.62 -7.81
C VAL A 365 -2.69 0.47 -8.13
N TYR A 366 -1.43 0.07 -8.39
CA TYR A 366 -0.35 1.05 -8.63
C TYR A 366 -0.42 1.75 -9.98
N ILE A 367 -1.10 1.16 -10.98
CA ILE A 367 -1.48 1.88 -12.21
C ILE A 367 -2.39 3.05 -11.84
N GLY A 368 -3.43 2.81 -11.04
CA GLY A 368 -4.33 3.87 -10.55
C GLY A 368 -3.58 4.93 -9.74
N SER A 369 -2.69 4.52 -8.85
CA SER A 369 -1.86 5.42 -8.02
C SER A 369 -0.96 6.32 -8.88
N ALA A 370 -0.30 5.76 -9.89
CA ALA A 370 0.56 6.52 -10.80
C ALA A 370 -0.23 7.55 -11.62
N VAL A 371 -1.39 7.14 -12.15
CA VAL A 371 -2.28 8.05 -12.90
C VAL A 371 -2.77 9.17 -11.99
N SER A 372 -3.10 8.86 -10.75
CA SER A 372 -3.68 9.82 -9.80
C SER A 372 -2.70 10.92 -9.40
N THR A 373 -1.43 10.61 -9.17
CA THR A 373 -0.47 11.61 -8.67
C THR A 373 -0.30 12.78 -9.66
N TYR A 374 0.03 12.49 -10.91
CA TYR A 374 0.16 13.52 -11.94
C TYR A 374 -1.20 14.02 -12.43
N GLY A 375 -2.17 13.13 -12.63
CA GLY A 375 -3.50 13.47 -13.15
C GLY A 375 -4.24 14.46 -12.24
N ILE A 376 -4.23 14.25 -10.93
CA ILE A 376 -4.85 15.18 -9.97
C ILE A 376 -4.11 16.53 -9.97
N ALA A 377 -2.78 16.53 -10.04
CA ALA A 377 -2.01 17.78 -10.19
C ALA A 377 -2.44 18.59 -11.42
N ALA A 378 -2.53 17.94 -12.58
CA ALA A 378 -2.91 18.57 -13.83
C ALA A 378 -4.36 19.10 -13.79
N ILE A 379 -5.29 18.31 -13.25
CA ILE A 379 -6.70 18.70 -13.10
C ILE A 379 -6.82 19.88 -12.14
N THR A 380 -6.14 19.83 -10.99
CA THR A 380 -6.19 20.89 -9.99
C THR A 380 -5.60 22.19 -10.54
N THR A 381 -4.52 22.13 -11.30
CA THR A 381 -3.90 23.31 -11.92
C THR A 381 -4.85 23.97 -12.93
N ARG A 382 -5.61 23.18 -13.70
CA ARG A 382 -6.48 23.70 -14.77
C ARG A 382 -7.91 24.04 -14.29
N PHE A 383 -8.47 23.24 -13.40
CA PHE A 383 -9.89 23.31 -13.00
C PHE A 383 -10.09 23.56 -11.50
N GLY A 384 -8.99 23.77 -10.75
CA GLY A 384 -9.03 23.94 -9.31
C GLY A 384 -9.44 22.67 -8.55
N TRP A 385 -9.65 22.81 -7.25
CA TRP A 385 -10.04 21.69 -6.38
C TRP A 385 -11.45 21.18 -6.65
N SER A 386 -12.36 22.03 -7.14
CA SER A 386 -13.71 21.61 -7.56
C SER A 386 -13.63 20.58 -8.71
N GLY A 387 -12.73 20.79 -9.69
CA GLY A 387 -12.48 19.82 -10.75
C GLY A 387 -11.93 18.50 -10.24
N THR A 388 -11.08 18.54 -9.22
CA THR A 388 -10.54 17.34 -8.55
C THR A 388 -11.63 16.56 -7.84
N MET A 389 -12.53 17.23 -7.11
CA MET A 389 -13.65 16.58 -6.41
C MET A 389 -14.61 15.91 -7.38
N ILE A 390 -14.94 16.56 -8.50
CA ILE A 390 -15.75 15.98 -9.57
C ILE A 390 -15.04 14.75 -10.16
N THR A 391 -13.74 14.81 -10.35
CA THR A 391 -12.96 13.67 -10.86
C THR A 391 -13.00 12.50 -9.87
N TRP A 392 -12.82 12.73 -8.57
CA TRP A 392 -12.96 11.70 -7.55
C TRP A 392 -14.38 11.11 -7.51
N LEU A 393 -15.42 11.94 -7.66
CA LEU A 393 -16.81 11.47 -7.75
C LEU A 393 -17.02 10.57 -8.96
N ILE A 394 -16.56 10.96 -10.14
CA ILE A 394 -16.66 10.15 -11.36
C ILE A 394 -15.91 8.83 -11.19
N CYS A 395 -14.67 8.87 -10.70
CA CYS A 395 -13.86 7.67 -10.49
C CYS A 395 -14.49 6.72 -9.48
N SER A 396 -15.04 7.23 -8.37
CA SER A 396 -15.71 6.41 -7.36
C SER A 396 -17.00 5.79 -7.92
N PHE A 397 -17.75 6.52 -8.74
CA PHE A 397 -18.95 6.02 -9.39
C PHE A 397 -18.64 4.93 -10.44
N ILE A 398 -17.59 5.10 -11.25
CA ILE A 398 -17.14 4.04 -12.18
C ILE A 398 -16.71 2.80 -11.41
N GLY A 399 -15.93 2.96 -10.32
CA GLY A 399 -15.54 1.86 -9.44
C GLY A 399 -16.75 1.12 -8.86
N LEU A 400 -17.78 1.86 -8.44
CA LEU A 400 -19.05 1.32 -7.97
C LEU A 400 -19.75 0.48 -9.06
N LEU A 401 -19.87 1.01 -10.29
CA LEU A 401 -20.49 0.26 -11.40
C LEU A 401 -19.74 -1.04 -11.72
N LEU A 402 -18.41 -1.01 -11.70
CA LEU A 402 -17.57 -2.22 -11.89
C LEU A 402 -17.81 -3.25 -10.80
N CYS A 403 -17.95 -2.84 -9.54
CA CYS A 403 -18.27 -3.74 -8.43
C CYS A 403 -19.69 -4.34 -8.57
N VAL A 404 -20.66 -3.54 -8.98
CA VAL A 404 -22.03 -4.03 -9.26
C VAL A 404 -22.02 -5.07 -10.39
N ALA A 405 -21.32 -4.79 -11.50
CA ALA A 405 -21.14 -5.74 -12.59
C ALA A 405 -20.48 -7.05 -12.14
N ALA A 406 -19.53 -6.96 -11.20
CA ALA A 406 -18.87 -8.14 -10.64
C ALA A 406 -19.82 -9.03 -9.81
N ILE A 407 -20.93 -8.51 -9.24
CA ILE A 407 -21.88 -9.32 -8.44
C ILE A 407 -22.39 -10.54 -9.23
N GLY A 408 -22.72 -10.34 -10.50
CA GLY A 408 -23.16 -11.42 -11.38
C GLY A 408 -22.07 -12.46 -11.68
N ALA A 409 -20.83 -11.98 -11.85
CA ALA A 409 -19.66 -12.84 -12.09
C ALA A 409 -19.27 -13.66 -10.84
N PHE A 410 -19.42 -13.10 -9.65
CA PHE A 410 -19.16 -13.81 -8.37
C PHE A 410 -20.17 -14.90 -8.04
N LYS A 411 -21.38 -14.86 -8.62
CA LYS A 411 -22.42 -15.88 -8.42
C LYS A 411 -22.22 -17.13 -9.28
N LYS A 412 -21.51 -17.02 -10.38
CA LYS A 412 -21.19 -18.19 -11.23
C LYS A 412 -20.06 -18.96 -10.53
N ASP A 413 -20.26 -20.26 -10.36
CA ASP A 413 -19.19 -21.14 -9.87
C ASP A 413 -18.00 -21.04 -10.82
N ILE A 414 -16.99 -20.31 -10.35
CA ILE A 414 -15.78 -20.02 -11.10
C ILE A 414 -14.84 -21.19 -10.94
#